data_5cfde0c8fc0896cdcbe38761e9e0a500
#
_entry.id   5cfde0c8fc0896cdcbe38761e9e0a500
#
_cell.length_a   1.000
_cell.length_b   1.000
_cell.length_c   1.000
_cell.angle_alpha   90.00
_cell.angle_beta   90.00
_cell.angle_gamma   90.00
#
_symmetry.space_group_name_H-M   'P 1'
#
loop_
_entity.id
_entity.type
_entity.pdbx_description
1 polymer ?
#
loop_
_entity_poly.entity_id
_entity_poly.type
_entity_poly.pdbx_seq_one_letter_code
_entity_poly.pdbx_strand_id
1 'polypeptide(L)'
;MLMRTWPAIEERIYDGWVLRFSKGYTKRSNCINPLYESYFDLEEKFEYCRKIYKEKRLPIIYKLIDTKVSLMVDEFLEKKGLKKQDMVTVKEIDLTDVDYNLKSISINWGFSKEWYDFYTAENNLNTEEKDILKKLLEKNDKNNVYVYKSINNEIIAVAMGSVEKNRMGIFNVYVKDTYRKKGYATEILE
;
A
#
# COMPACT_ATOMS: atom_id res chain seq x y z
N MET A 1 3.23 -3.04 -9.78
CA MET A 1 3.91 -2.55 -8.56
C MET A 1 2.99 -2.53 -7.33
N LEU A 2 2.02 -1.64 -7.18
CA LEU A 2 1.23 -1.48 -5.92
C LEU A 2 0.61 -2.77 -5.36
N MET A 3 0.07 -3.66 -6.18
CA MET A 3 -0.55 -4.89 -5.71
C MET A 3 0.47 -5.90 -5.16
N ARG A 4 1.68 -5.92 -5.70
CA ARG A 4 2.77 -6.77 -5.20
C ARG A 4 3.40 -6.22 -3.94
N THR A 5 3.58 -4.90 -3.86
CA THR A 5 4.15 -4.24 -2.67
C THR A 5 3.27 -4.41 -1.44
N TRP A 6 1.96 -4.32 -1.63
CA TRP A 6 0.95 -4.58 -0.62
C TRP A 6 0.11 -5.79 -1.04
N PRO A 7 0.65 -7.00 -0.95
CA PRO A 7 -0.11 -8.20 -1.29
C PRO A 7 -1.32 -8.35 -0.35
N ALA A 8 -2.35 -9.07 -0.79
CA ALA A 8 -3.43 -9.46 0.10
C ALA A 8 -3.18 -10.85 0.70
N ILE A 9 -3.82 -11.17 1.81
CA ILE A 9 -3.80 -12.52 2.37
C ILE A 9 -4.51 -13.49 1.43
N GLU A 10 -5.69 -13.07 0.94
CA GLU A 10 -6.50 -13.79 -0.04
C GLU A 10 -6.82 -12.89 -1.22
N GLU A 11 -6.73 -13.42 -2.43
CA GLU A 11 -7.17 -12.77 -3.65
C GLU A 11 -8.13 -13.68 -4.42
N ARG A 12 -9.14 -13.08 -5.04
CA ARG A 12 -10.10 -13.77 -5.90
C ARG A 12 -10.26 -12.98 -7.19
N ILE A 13 -10.15 -13.66 -8.31
CA ILE A 13 -10.45 -13.09 -9.62
C ILE A 13 -11.91 -13.38 -9.96
N TYR A 14 -12.63 -12.37 -10.37
CA TYR A 14 -14.01 -12.47 -10.82
C TYR A 14 -14.22 -11.58 -12.05
N ASP A 15 -14.33 -12.18 -13.20
CA ASP A 15 -14.56 -11.54 -14.50
C ASP A 15 -13.76 -10.24 -14.71
N GLY A 16 -12.43 -10.34 -14.69
CA GLY A 16 -11.51 -9.21 -14.86
C GLY A 16 -11.32 -8.30 -13.64
N TRP A 17 -12.05 -8.52 -12.55
CA TRP A 17 -11.87 -7.81 -11.29
C TRP A 17 -11.05 -8.62 -10.29
N VAL A 18 -10.16 -7.97 -9.56
CA VAL A 18 -9.39 -8.61 -8.48
C VAL A 18 -9.91 -8.14 -7.13
N LEU A 19 -10.56 -9.05 -6.42
CA LEU A 19 -11.07 -8.86 -5.06
C LEU A 19 -9.99 -9.25 -4.07
N ARG A 20 -9.70 -8.39 -3.10
CA ARG A 20 -8.59 -8.54 -2.17
C ARG A 20 -9.05 -8.48 -0.74
N PHE A 21 -8.53 -9.38 0.12
CA PHE A 21 -8.96 -9.53 1.49
C PHE A 21 -7.77 -9.72 2.42
N SER A 22 -7.69 -8.88 3.45
CA SER A 22 -6.66 -8.92 4.51
C SER A 22 -7.28 -8.49 5.84
N LYS A 23 -8.44 -9.07 6.18
CA LYS A 23 -9.16 -8.84 7.44
C LYS A 23 -9.40 -7.37 7.78
N GLY A 24 -9.43 -6.48 6.79
CA GLY A 24 -9.69 -5.06 6.97
C GLY A 24 -8.50 -4.18 7.37
N TYR A 25 -7.31 -4.74 7.58
CA TYR A 25 -6.15 -4.00 8.09
C TYR A 25 -5.80 -2.75 7.27
N THR A 26 -5.83 -2.81 5.95
CA THR A 26 -5.55 -1.64 5.09
C THR A 26 -6.44 -1.65 3.85
N LYS A 27 -6.92 -0.48 3.43
CA LYS A 27 -7.70 -0.33 2.19
C LYS A 27 -6.94 -0.90 0.97
N ARG A 28 -5.59 -0.77 0.93
CA ARG A 28 -4.76 -1.25 -0.18
C ARG A 28 -4.83 -2.75 -0.42
N SER A 29 -5.03 -3.54 0.63
CA SER A 29 -5.14 -5.00 0.56
C SER A 29 -6.56 -5.51 0.87
N ASN A 30 -7.54 -4.61 1.00
CA ASN A 30 -8.96 -4.91 1.19
C ASN A 30 -9.80 -4.07 0.22
N CYS A 31 -9.64 -4.29 -1.06
CA CYS A 31 -10.34 -3.54 -2.10
C CYS A 31 -10.59 -4.38 -3.35
N ILE A 32 -11.53 -3.94 -4.15
CA ILE A 32 -11.85 -4.44 -5.47
C ILE A 32 -11.09 -3.60 -6.50
N ASN A 33 -10.36 -4.25 -7.39
CA ASN A 33 -9.60 -3.60 -8.45
C ASN A 33 -10.16 -4.05 -9.81
N PRO A 34 -10.94 -3.22 -10.51
CA PRO A 34 -11.37 -3.45 -11.88
C PRO A 34 -10.18 -3.21 -12.83
N LEU A 35 -9.44 -4.27 -13.17
CA LEU A 35 -8.19 -4.14 -13.93
C LEU A 35 -8.33 -4.49 -15.41
N TYR A 36 -9.23 -5.41 -15.75
CA TYR A 36 -9.37 -5.97 -17.07
C TYR A 36 -10.80 -5.81 -17.57
N GLU A 37 -10.98 -5.91 -18.88
CA GLU A 37 -12.29 -5.98 -19.50
C GLU A 37 -13.11 -7.14 -18.90
N SER A 38 -14.42 -6.99 -18.92
CA SER A 38 -15.33 -7.90 -18.29
C SER A 38 -16.48 -8.26 -19.24
N TYR A 39 -17.01 -9.46 -19.08
CA TYR A 39 -18.11 -9.99 -19.91
C TYR A 39 -19.46 -9.85 -19.19
N PHE A 40 -19.46 -9.85 -17.86
CA PHE A 40 -20.68 -9.76 -17.07
C PHE A 40 -21.13 -8.31 -16.91
N ASP A 41 -22.41 -8.13 -16.71
CA ASP A 41 -23.02 -6.84 -16.41
C ASP A 41 -22.46 -6.22 -15.12
N LEU A 42 -22.29 -4.90 -15.09
CA LEU A 42 -21.76 -4.18 -13.93
C LEU A 42 -22.65 -4.33 -12.69
N GLU A 43 -23.97 -4.44 -12.87
CA GLU A 43 -24.91 -4.65 -11.77
C GLU A 43 -24.70 -6.02 -11.12
N GLU A 44 -24.60 -7.07 -11.92
CA GLU A 44 -24.33 -8.43 -11.45
C GLU A 44 -23.02 -8.50 -10.67
N LYS A 45 -21.97 -7.89 -11.21
CA LYS A 45 -20.63 -7.84 -10.56
C LYS A 45 -20.64 -7.05 -9.26
N PHE A 46 -21.36 -5.94 -9.24
CA PHE A 46 -21.50 -5.14 -8.04
C PHE A 46 -22.18 -5.91 -6.91
N GLU A 47 -23.32 -6.57 -7.21
CA GLU A 47 -24.06 -7.36 -6.23
C GLU A 47 -23.25 -8.58 -5.74
N TYR A 48 -22.53 -9.26 -6.63
CA TYR A 48 -21.62 -10.34 -6.25
C TYR A 48 -20.53 -9.84 -5.27
N CYS A 49 -19.87 -8.76 -5.61
CA CYS A 49 -18.85 -8.17 -4.73
C CYS A 49 -19.43 -7.71 -3.39
N ARG A 50 -20.60 -7.06 -3.42
CA ARG A 50 -21.30 -6.59 -2.22
C ARG A 50 -21.62 -7.76 -1.29
N LYS A 51 -22.11 -8.88 -1.81
CA LYS A 51 -22.41 -10.09 -1.05
C LYS A 51 -21.15 -10.63 -0.37
N ILE A 52 -20.06 -10.83 -1.10
CA ILE A 52 -18.80 -11.39 -0.57
C ILE A 52 -18.19 -10.50 0.50
N TYR A 53 -18.10 -9.18 0.27
CA TYR A 53 -17.55 -8.26 1.26
C TYR A 53 -18.41 -8.20 2.52
N LYS A 54 -19.73 -8.26 2.37
CA LYS A 54 -20.66 -8.35 3.51
C LYS A 54 -20.48 -9.65 4.31
N GLU A 55 -20.34 -10.79 3.66
CA GLU A 55 -20.09 -12.08 4.31
C GLU A 55 -18.77 -12.07 5.10
N LYS A 56 -17.75 -11.41 4.57
CA LYS A 56 -16.46 -11.23 5.23
C LYS A 56 -16.46 -10.09 6.27
N ARG A 57 -17.57 -9.38 6.45
CA ARG A 57 -17.71 -8.19 7.33
C ARG A 57 -16.70 -7.09 7.01
N LEU A 58 -16.43 -6.89 5.73
CA LEU A 58 -15.51 -5.88 5.23
C LEU A 58 -16.28 -4.74 4.53
N PRO A 59 -15.79 -3.51 4.61
CA PRO A 59 -16.34 -2.43 3.81
C PRO A 59 -16.08 -2.68 2.33
N ILE A 60 -17.04 -2.32 1.48
CA ILE A 60 -16.84 -2.39 0.04
C ILE A 60 -16.06 -1.16 -0.42
N ILE A 61 -14.87 -1.38 -0.97
CA ILE A 61 -13.95 -0.34 -1.43
C ILE A 61 -13.51 -0.71 -2.85
N TYR A 62 -13.73 0.20 -3.80
CA TYR A 62 -13.19 0.08 -5.14
C TYR A 62 -11.94 0.94 -5.26
N LYS A 63 -10.87 0.36 -5.81
CA LYS A 63 -9.66 1.07 -6.15
C LYS A 63 -9.58 1.19 -7.67
N LEU A 64 -9.81 2.37 -8.16
CA LEU A 64 -9.78 2.70 -9.57
C LEU A 64 -8.43 3.29 -9.96
N ILE A 65 -7.99 3.00 -11.17
CA ILE A 65 -6.83 3.63 -11.81
C ILE A 65 -7.32 4.34 -13.06
N ASP A 66 -6.60 5.33 -13.54
CA ASP A 66 -7.00 6.13 -14.70
C ASP A 66 -6.91 5.31 -16.00
N THR A 67 -7.96 4.57 -16.30
CA THR A 67 -8.15 3.76 -17.51
C THR A 67 -9.59 3.85 -18.01
N LYS A 68 -9.83 3.52 -19.27
CA LYS A 68 -11.19 3.50 -19.84
C LYS A 68 -12.14 2.57 -19.06
N VAL A 69 -11.66 1.39 -18.66
CA VAL A 69 -12.43 0.44 -17.85
C VAL A 69 -12.83 1.07 -16.51
N SER A 70 -11.89 1.73 -15.85
CA SER A 70 -12.15 2.38 -14.56
C SER A 70 -13.11 3.55 -14.66
N LEU A 71 -13.09 4.32 -15.74
CA LEU A 71 -14.04 5.43 -15.94
C LEU A 71 -15.49 4.93 -16.02
N MET A 72 -15.74 3.87 -16.77
CA MET A 72 -17.09 3.26 -16.86
C MET A 72 -17.57 2.73 -15.51
N VAL A 73 -16.67 2.09 -14.77
CA VAL A 73 -16.97 1.59 -13.42
C VAL A 73 -17.20 2.74 -12.44
N ASP A 74 -16.43 3.81 -12.52
CA ASP A 74 -16.54 4.99 -11.67
C ASP A 74 -17.93 5.66 -11.79
N GLU A 75 -18.37 5.90 -13.02
CA GLU A 75 -19.71 6.46 -13.29
C GLU A 75 -20.83 5.55 -12.76
N PHE A 76 -20.67 4.24 -12.90
CA PHE A 76 -21.61 3.26 -12.36
C PHE A 76 -21.67 3.30 -10.82
N LEU A 77 -20.51 3.31 -10.15
CA LEU A 77 -20.42 3.36 -8.69
C LEU A 77 -20.98 4.66 -8.11
N GLU A 78 -20.78 5.77 -8.79
CA GLU A 78 -21.38 7.07 -8.40
C GLU A 78 -22.91 7.01 -8.44
N LYS A 79 -23.49 6.40 -9.49
CA LYS A 79 -24.95 6.16 -9.59
C LYS A 79 -25.46 5.24 -8.48
N LYS A 80 -24.62 4.34 -7.94
CA LYS A 80 -24.92 3.49 -6.79
C LYS A 80 -24.75 4.19 -5.44
N GLY A 81 -24.38 5.48 -5.44
CA GLY A 81 -24.22 6.29 -4.24
C GLY A 81 -22.87 6.12 -3.52
N LEU A 82 -21.87 5.46 -4.13
CA LEU A 82 -20.53 5.42 -3.58
C LEU A 82 -19.84 6.77 -3.76
N LYS A 83 -19.01 7.14 -2.78
CA LYS A 83 -18.29 8.42 -2.79
C LYS A 83 -16.83 8.22 -3.11
N LYS A 84 -16.28 9.09 -3.94
CA LYS A 84 -14.83 9.18 -4.20
C LYS A 84 -14.10 9.62 -2.94
N GLN A 85 -13.03 8.92 -2.60
CA GLN A 85 -12.18 9.21 -1.46
C GLN A 85 -10.72 8.93 -1.81
N ASP A 86 -9.80 9.50 -1.05
CA ASP A 86 -8.37 9.20 -1.11
C ASP A 86 -7.78 9.32 -2.54
N MET A 87 -8.10 10.43 -3.22
CA MET A 87 -7.50 10.73 -4.53
C MET A 87 -5.98 10.82 -4.41
N VAL A 88 -5.25 10.06 -5.22
CA VAL A 88 -3.79 9.98 -5.18
C VAL A 88 -3.21 10.22 -6.57
N THR A 89 -2.24 11.13 -6.65
CA THR A 89 -1.41 11.29 -7.83
C THR A 89 -0.13 10.48 -7.66
N VAL A 90 0.14 9.59 -8.61
CA VAL A 90 1.42 8.87 -8.68
C VAL A 90 2.40 9.71 -9.48
N LYS A 91 3.57 10.01 -8.88
CA LYS A 91 4.67 10.71 -9.53
C LYS A 91 5.83 9.74 -9.70
N GLU A 92 6.57 9.90 -10.78
CA GLU A 92 7.77 9.13 -11.10
C GLU A 92 8.92 10.11 -11.37
N ILE A 93 10.12 9.76 -10.94
CA ILE A 93 11.35 10.49 -11.22
C ILE A 93 12.39 9.50 -11.74
N ASP A 94 13.15 9.93 -12.73
CA ASP A 94 14.34 9.21 -13.20
C ASP A 94 15.52 9.53 -12.29
N LEU A 95 16.23 8.49 -11.83
CA LEU A 95 17.36 8.60 -10.91
C LEU A 95 18.71 8.32 -11.61
N THR A 96 18.74 8.27 -12.95
CA THR A 96 19.95 7.88 -13.71
C THR A 96 21.12 8.84 -13.45
N ASP A 97 20.85 10.14 -13.30
CA ASP A 97 21.88 11.18 -13.13
C ASP A 97 21.75 11.89 -11.77
N VAL A 98 21.21 11.23 -10.76
CA VAL A 98 21.08 11.82 -9.42
C VAL A 98 22.29 11.49 -8.58
N ASP A 99 23.02 12.53 -8.16
CA ASP A 99 24.03 12.42 -7.11
C ASP A 99 23.33 12.18 -5.77
N TYR A 100 23.75 11.13 -5.08
CA TYR A 100 23.25 10.84 -3.73
C TYR A 100 24.40 10.77 -2.74
N ASN A 101 24.16 11.35 -1.57
CA ASN A 101 25.08 11.29 -0.46
C ASN A 101 24.47 10.45 0.64
N LEU A 102 24.99 9.23 0.81
CA LEU A 102 24.55 8.33 1.88
C LEU A 102 24.93 8.95 3.24
N LYS A 103 23.99 9.65 3.82
CA LYS A 103 24.08 10.13 5.20
C LYS A 103 23.89 8.92 6.14
N SER A 104 24.14 9.09 7.43
CA SER A 104 24.03 7.99 8.42
C SER A 104 22.59 7.48 8.56
N ILE A 105 22.21 6.62 7.61
CA ILE A 105 20.96 5.87 7.55
C ILE A 105 21.26 4.37 7.56
N SER A 106 20.36 3.59 8.10
CA SER A 106 20.43 2.13 8.04
C SER A 106 19.53 1.62 6.93
N ILE A 107 20.07 0.72 6.12
CA ILE A 107 19.36 0.11 4.97
C ILE A 107 19.36 -1.40 5.14
N ASN A 108 18.20 -2.02 5.14
CA ASN A 108 18.02 -3.47 5.24
C ASN A 108 17.19 -3.99 4.08
N TRP A 109 17.73 -4.93 3.34
CA TRP A 109 16.98 -5.72 2.36
C TRP A 109 16.32 -6.90 3.06
N GLY A 110 15.04 -7.11 2.73
CA GLY A 110 14.24 -8.08 3.45
C GLY A 110 13.68 -7.53 4.77
N PHE A 111 12.86 -8.34 5.47
CA PHE A 111 12.16 -7.92 6.67
C PHE A 111 13.09 -7.37 7.75
N SER A 112 12.86 -6.12 8.18
CA SER A 112 13.57 -5.50 9.30
C SER A 112 12.68 -5.44 10.53
N LYS A 113 13.14 -6.09 11.59
CA LYS A 113 12.45 -6.08 12.89
C LYS A 113 12.44 -4.67 13.50
N GLU A 114 13.53 -3.94 13.40
CA GLU A 114 13.67 -2.58 13.93
C GLU A 114 12.69 -1.63 13.27
N TRP A 115 12.60 -1.67 11.95
CA TRP A 115 11.62 -0.91 11.18
C TRP A 115 10.19 -1.29 11.57
N TYR A 116 9.91 -2.58 11.66
CA TYR A 116 8.58 -3.11 11.99
C TYR A 116 8.14 -2.69 13.39
N ASP A 117 8.99 -2.88 14.38
CA ASP A 117 8.69 -2.52 15.78
C ASP A 117 8.41 -1.02 15.91
N PHE A 118 9.25 -0.18 15.28
CA PHE A 118 9.04 1.25 15.24
C PHE A 118 7.71 1.61 14.55
N TYR A 119 7.49 1.10 13.34
CA TYR A 119 6.31 1.44 12.55
C TYR A 119 5.01 1.04 13.25
N THR A 120 4.97 -0.14 13.85
CA THR A 120 3.79 -0.65 14.55
C THR A 120 3.51 0.11 15.85
N ALA A 121 4.55 0.55 16.56
CA ALA A 121 4.41 1.36 17.77
C ALA A 121 3.87 2.76 17.43
N GLU A 122 4.51 3.45 16.48
CA GLU A 122 4.13 4.83 16.11
C GLU A 122 2.72 4.93 15.48
N ASN A 123 2.25 3.86 14.85
CA ASN A 123 0.89 3.79 14.31
C ASN A 123 -0.13 3.16 15.27
N ASN A 124 0.26 2.83 16.50
CA ASN A 124 -0.59 2.25 17.55
C ASN A 124 -1.35 0.99 17.08
N LEU A 125 -0.70 0.13 16.30
CA LEU A 125 -1.32 -1.08 15.77
C LEU A 125 -1.62 -2.08 16.90
N ASN A 126 -2.83 -2.64 16.89
CA ASN A 126 -3.18 -3.73 17.80
C ASN A 126 -2.52 -5.06 17.38
N THR A 127 -2.63 -6.11 18.19
CA THR A 127 -1.97 -7.40 17.95
C THR A 127 -2.38 -8.03 16.62
N GLU A 128 -3.68 -8.00 16.27
CA GLU A 128 -4.17 -8.58 15.02
C GLU A 128 -3.62 -7.83 13.80
N GLU A 129 -3.62 -6.49 13.85
CA GLU A 129 -3.08 -5.64 12.80
C GLU A 129 -1.58 -5.86 12.60
N LYS A 130 -0.82 -6.01 13.70
CA LYS A 130 0.61 -6.36 13.66
C LYS A 130 0.84 -7.69 12.95
N ASP A 131 0.09 -8.72 13.30
CA ASP A 131 0.21 -10.04 12.67
C ASP A 131 -0.13 -10.00 11.18
N ILE A 132 -1.16 -9.24 10.81
CA ILE A 132 -1.54 -9.07 9.40
C ILE A 132 -0.43 -8.32 8.66
N LEU A 133 0.03 -7.19 9.17
CA LEU A 133 1.11 -6.41 8.56
C LEU A 133 2.34 -7.28 8.32
N LYS A 134 2.77 -8.04 9.33
CA LYS A 134 3.92 -8.94 9.20
C LYS A 134 3.75 -9.92 8.05
N LYS A 135 2.61 -10.59 7.97
CA LYS A 135 2.29 -11.53 6.87
C LYS A 135 2.32 -10.87 5.50
N LEU A 136 1.84 -9.62 5.39
CA LEU A 136 1.86 -8.89 4.12
C LEU A 136 3.28 -8.52 3.70
N LEU A 137 4.12 -8.07 4.65
CA LEU A 137 5.51 -7.72 4.39
C LEU A 137 6.34 -8.95 3.99
N GLU A 138 6.18 -10.07 4.69
CA GLU A 138 6.88 -11.32 4.40
C GLU A 138 6.55 -11.92 3.03
N LYS A 139 5.33 -11.71 2.51
CA LYS A 139 4.96 -12.17 1.16
C LYS A 139 5.79 -11.53 0.03
N ASN A 140 6.33 -10.35 0.23
CA ASN A 140 7.13 -9.61 -0.76
C ASN A 140 8.55 -9.29 -0.26
N ASP A 141 9.01 -10.02 0.73
CA ASP A 141 10.23 -9.75 1.49
C ASP A 141 11.46 -9.49 0.62
N LYS A 142 11.69 -10.33 -0.39
CA LYS A 142 12.86 -10.24 -1.29
C LYS A 142 12.95 -8.96 -2.11
N ASN A 143 11.85 -8.24 -2.28
CA ASN A 143 11.77 -7.03 -3.07
C ASN A 143 11.64 -5.77 -2.23
N ASN A 144 11.54 -5.92 -0.92
CA ASN A 144 11.40 -4.81 0.00
C ASN A 144 12.75 -4.38 0.57
N VAL A 145 12.94 -3.08 0.65
CA VAL A 145 14.05 -2.44 1.36
C VAL A 145 13.47 -1.56 2.45
N TYR A 146 14.04 -1.68 3.63
CA TYR A 146 13.63 -0.92 4.82
C TYR A 146 14.73 0.04 5.20
N VAL A 147 14.37 1.29 5.36
CA VAL A 147 15.30 2.36 5.67
C VAL A 147 14.89 3.00 6.99
N TYR A 148 15.85 3.28 7.86
CA TYR A 148 15.61 4.05 9.07
C TYR A 148 16.81 4.93 9.46
N LYS A 149 16.50 6.02 10.13
CA LYS A 149 17.47 6.94 10.72
C LYS A 149 17.34 6.91 12.22
N SER A 150 18.51 6.84 12.89
CA SER A 150 18.59 6.91 14.36
C SER A 150 19.39 8.14 14.81
N ILE A 151 18.99 8.69 15.95
CA ILE A 151 19.75 9.71 16.70
C ILE A 151 19.84 9.22 18.15
N ASN A 152 21.05 9.19 18.71
CA ASN A 152 21.30 8.71 20.07
C ASN A 152 20.68 7.31 20.34
N ASN A 153 20.83 6.39 19.42
CA ASN A 153 20.27 5.02 19.44
C ASN A 153 18.73 4.95 19.41
N GLU A 154 18.05 6.04 19.16
CA GLU A 154 16.61 6.07 18.98
C GLU A 154 16.27 6.19 17.49
N ILE A 155 15.42 5.30 16.96
CA ILE A 155 14.89 5.44 15.60
C ILE A 155 13.90 6.59 15.58
N ILE A 156 14.13 7.55 14.67
CA ILE A 156 13.33 8.77 14.53
C ILE A 156 12.56 8.87 13.23
N ALA A 157 13.01 8.16 12.21
CA ALA A 157 12.39 8.17 10.89
C ALA A 157 12.55 6.82 10.20
N VAL A 158 11.53 6.41 9.44
CA VAL A 158 11.51 5.17 8.67
C VAL A 158 10.91 5.38 7.29
N ALA A 159 11.33 4.57 6.33
CA ALA A 159 10.69 4.43 5.02
C ALA A 159 10.77 2.98 4.55
N MET A 160 9.91 2.59 3.61
CA MET A 160 9.98 1.32 2.92
C MET A 160 10.01 1.56 1.43
N GLY A 161 10.99 0.97 0.76
CA GLY A 161 11.03 0.81 -0.69
C GLY A 161 10.53 -0.57 -1.11
N SER A 162 9.92 -0.66 -2.28
CA SER A 162 9.61 -1.94 -2.91
C SER A 162 10.05 -1.90 -4.36
N VAL A 163 10.94 -2.81 -4.73
CA VAL A 163 11.59 -2.85 -6.05
C VAL A 163 10.85 -3.83 -6.96
N GLU A 164 10.55 -3.39 -8.17
CA GLU A 164 10.03 -4.22 -9.24
C GLU A 164 10.73 -3.86 -10.56
N LYS A 165 11.58 -4.76 -11.05
CA LYS A 165 12.47 -4.51 -12.20
C LYS A 165 13.36 -3.29 -11.96
N ASN A 166 13.25 -2.26 -12.80
CA ASN A 166 14.01 -1.00 -12.72
C ASN A 166 13.26 0.14 -12.01
N ARG A 167 12.24 -0.16 -11.25
CA ARG A 167 11.42 0.84 -10.54
C ARG A 167 11.35 0.53 -9.07
N MET A 168 11.37 1.57 -8.24
CA MET A 168 11.12 1.47 -6.82
C MET A 168 9.93 2.34 -6.43
N GLY A 169 8.98 1.74 -5.73
CA GLY A 169 7.90 2.49 -5.07
C GLY A 169 8.29 2.79 -3.63
N ILE A 170 8.00 4.00 -3.16
CA ILE A 170 8.25 4.46 -1.79
C ILE A 170 6.95 4.38 -0.99
N PHE A 171 7.03 3.81 0.20
CA PHE A 171 5.88 3.58 1.08
C PHE A 171 6.24 3.83 2.54
N ASN A 172 5.22 4.07 3.37
CA ASN A 172 5.34 4.11 4.82
C ASN A 172 6.45 5.05 5.32
N VAL A 173 6.60 6.20 4.68
CA VAL A 173 7.49 7.25 5.16
C VAL A 173 6.90 7.84 6.42
N TYR A 174 7.62 7.74 7.53
CA TYR A 174 7.20 8.28 8.80
C TYR A 174 8.37 8.93 9.54
N VAL A 175 8.10 10.06 10.16
CA VAL A 175 9.05 10.76 11.05
C VAL A 175 8.32 11.04 12.36
N LYS A 176 8.94 10.72 13.50
CA LYS A 176 8.42 11.04 14.84
C LYS A 176 8.06 12.52 14.94
N ASP A 177 6.94 12.83 15.57
CA ASP A 177 6.39 14.18 15.64
C ASP A 177 7.39 15.23 16.13
N THR A 178 8.15 14.90 17.16
CA THR A 178 9.19 15.76 17.75
C THR A 178 10.37 16.05 16.81
N TYR A 179 10.52 15.25 15.76
CA TYR A 179 11.61 15.35 14.78
C TYR A 179 11.14 15.86 13.40
N ARG A 180 9.84 16.14 13.22
CA ARG A 180 9.31 16.67 11.96
C ARG A 180 9.83 18.07 11.62
N LYS A 181 9.76 18.43 10.35
CA LYS A 181 10.19 19.72 9.78
C LYS A 181 11.68 20.03 9.97
N LYS A 182 12.51 18.99 10.13
CA LYS A 182 13.98 19.10 10.28
C LYS A 182 14.75 18.44 9.12
N GLY A 183 14.07 18.08 8.01
CA GLY A 183 14.67 17.48 6.82
C GLY A 183 14.82 15.95 6.86
N TYR A 184 14.52 15.28 7.96
CA TYR A 184 14.76 13.83 8.10
C TYR A 184 13.99 12.95 7.11
N ALA A 185 12.80 13.35 6.67
CA ALA A 185 12.09 12.64 5.62
C ALA A 185 12.84 12.69 4.27
N THR A 186 13.45 13.84 3.95
CA THR A 186 14.29 14.01 2.76
C THR A 186 15.53 13.15 2.87
N GLU A 187 16.22 13.17 4.02
CA GLU A 187 17.44 12.39 4.22
C GLU A 187 17.26 10.87 4.05
N ILE A 188 16.11 10.33 4.42
CA ILE A 188 15.85 8.88 4.26
C ILE A 188 15.32 8.50 2.88
N LEU A 189 15.03 9.48 2.02
CA LEU A 189 14.56 9.28 0.65
C LEU A 189 15.63 9.58 -0.40
N GLU A 190 16.68 10.29 -0.04
CA GLU A 190 17.89 10.50 -0.85
C GLU A 190 18.77 9.25 -0.84
#